data_9f5a2f0f5a1fabd8e27ceb68ddf20762
#
_entry.id   9f5a2f0f5a1fabd8e27ceb68ddf20762
#
_cell.length_a   1.000
_cell.length_b   1.000
_cell.length_c   1.000
_cell.angle_alpha   90.00
_cell.angle_beta   90.00
_cell.angle_gamma   90.00
#
_symmetry.space_group_name_H-M   'P 1'
#
loop_
_entity.id
_entity.type
_entity.pdbx_description
1 polymer ?
#
loop_
_entity_poly.entity_id
_entity_poly.type
_entity_poly.pdbx_seq_one_letter_code
_entity_poly.pdbx_strand_id
1 'polypeptide(L)'
;FSLGENTYTTQQREDSLLSLLKSSPAINEQIELYKDLATMYRQMPKEIVYLNKMADVASSTSKGHASLYYAWANLSRHYYNIQNRDSLIYWSHKIDSLAAAKNEVPDALFDARGFICQMDLWDGNYELAMNGAISLYNYARDTKSEYGLICCNENLGLIYQEIHRDSDAIVAYREGLDLLQKRGDNPKFEMQYMGNLIESYLRTDHFTEAEEL
;
A
#
# COMPACT_ATOMS: atom_id res chain seq x y z
N PHE A 1 29.22 26.77 17.74
CA PHE A 1 27.88 27.28 17.36
C PHE A 1 26.99 26.04 17.20
N SER A 2 26.20 25.73 18.23
CA SER A 2 25.19 24.70 18.23
C SER A 2 23.96 25.28 17.50
N LEU A 3 23.66 24.78 16.32
CA LEU A 3 22.36 24.95 15.70
C LEU A 3 21.37 24.12 16.54
N GLY A 4 20.59 24.79 17.38
CA GLY A 4 19.49 24.20 18.10
C GLY A 4 18.43 23.73 17.08
N GLU A 5 18.43 22.46 16.74
CA GLU A 5 17.30 21.83 16.09
C GLU A 5 16.10 21.93 17.05
N ASN A 6 15.12 22.71 16.66
CA ASN A 6 13.84 22.85 17.35
C ASN A 6 13.07 21.52 17.13
N THR A 7 13.45 20.48 17.87
CA THR A 7 12.75 19.17 17.86
C THR A 7 11.43 19.36 18.63
N TYR A 8 10.39 19.76 17.90
CA TYR A 8 9.02 19.67 18.42
C TYR A 8 8.75 18.23 18.82
N THR A 9 8.25 18.03 20.05
CA THR A 9 7.75 16.73 20.46
C THR A 9 6.56 16.35 19.57
N THR A 10 6.31 15.06 19.40
CA THR A 10 5.14 14.57 18.64
C THR A 10 3.84 15.23 19.11
N GLN A 11 3.70 15.42 20.44
CA GLN A 11 2.53 16.07 21.02
C GLN A 11 2.44 17.55 20.63
N GLN A 12 3.52 18.31 20.67
CA GLN A 12 3.52 19.73 20.25
C GLN A 12 3.17 19.90 18.78
N ARG A 13 3.63 18.97 17.93
CA ARG A 13 3.28 18.98 16.50
C ARG A 13 1.80 18.64 16.29
N GLU A 14 1.28 17.68 17.01
CA GLU A 14 -0.16 17.37 16.98
C GLU A 14 -1.00 18.57 17.43
N ASP A 15 -0.67 19.19 18.57
CA ASP A 15 -1.39 20.34 19.11
C ASP A 15 -1.41 21.51 18.12
N SER A 16 -0.30 21.72 17.42
CA SER A 16 -0.19 22.73 16.35
C SER A 16 -1.15 22.45 15.19
N LEU A 17 -1.15 21.20 14.66
CA LEU A 17 -2.04 20.81 13.56
C LEU A 17 -3.52 20.87 13.97
N LEU A 18 -3.84 20.44 15.19
CA LEU A 18 -5.20 20.53 15.74
C LEU A 18 -5.65 21.97 15.95
N SER A 19 -4.74 22.89 16.31
CA SER A 19 -5.04 24.32 16.39
C SER A 19 -5.39 24.91 15.02
N LEU A 20 -4.66 24.52 13.96
CA LEU A 20 -4.99 24.92 12.59
C LEU A 20 -6.37 24.41 12.16
N LEU A 21 -6.72 23.17 12.49
CA LEU A 21 -8.06 22.64 12.21
C LEU A 21 -9.18 23.41 12.90
N LYS A 22 -8.94 23.93 14.13
CA LYS A 22 -9.92 24.76 14.87
C LYS A 22 -10.18 26.13 14.23
N SER A 23 -9.26 26.64 13.42
CA SER A 23 -9.44 27.89 12.68
C SER A 23 -10.41 27.78 11.48
N SER A 24 -11.05 26.61 11.31
CA SER A 24 -12.01 26.34 10.23
C SER A 24 -11.40 26.52 8.82
N PRO A 25 -10.30 25.83 8.50
CA PRO A 25 -9.66 25.97 7.20
C PRO A 25 -10.55 25.42 6.07
N ALA A 26 -10.20 25.73 4.82
CA ALA A 26 -10.88 25.19 3.65
C ALA A 26 -10.85 23.63 3.63
N ILE A 27 -11.82 23.00 2.96
CA ILE A 27 -11.95 21.54 2.93
C ILE A 27 -10.65 20.84 2.52
N ASN A 28 -9.98 21.33 1.47
CA ASN A 28 -8.71 20.72 1.02
C ASN A 28 -7.60 20.82 2.07
N GLU A 29 -7.55 21.93 2.78
CA GLU A 29 -6.59 22.14 3.86
C GLU A 29 -6.90 21.24 5.07
N GLN A 30 -8.17 21.05 5.42
CA GLN A 30 -8.58 20.07 6.45
C GLN A 30 -8.13 18.66 6.08
N ILE A 31 -8.28 18.24 4.81
CA ILE A 31 -7.86 16.95 4.31
C ILE A 31 -6.35 16.76 4.50
N GLU A 32 -5.54 17.73 4.07
CA GLU A 32 -4.08 17.65 4.23
C GLU A 32 -3.65 17.64 5.71
N LEU A 33 -4.28 18.45 6.57
CA LEU A 33 -4.00 18.44 8.01
C LEU A 33 -4.32 17.08 8.66
N TYR A 34 -5.44 16.43 8.30
CA TYR A 34 -5.74 15.10 8.78
C TYR A 34 -4.79 14.04 8.21
N LYS A 35 -4.34 14.18 6.98
CA LYS A 35 -3.33 13.31 6.36
C LYS A 35 -1.98 13.42 7.10
N ASP A 36 -1.55 14.64 7.44
CA ASP A 36 -0.35 14.87 8.23
C ASP A 36 -0.46 14.22 9.63
N LEU A 37 -1.59 14.42 10.30
CA LEU A 37 -1.87 13.79 11.59
C LEU A 37 -1.86 12.26 11.50
N ALA A 38 -2.49 11.67 10.49
CA ALA A 38 -2.46 10.23 10.27
C ALA A 38 -1.03 9.72 10.03
N THR A 39 -0.24 10.45 9.22
CA THR A 39 1.14 10.09 8.92
C THR A 39 2.03 10.09 10.16
N MET A 40 1.82 11.04 11.09
CA MET A 40 2.54 11.08 12.37
C MET A 40 2.30 9.84 13.24
N TYR A 41 1.12 9.26 13.15
CA TYR A 41 0.70 8.10 13.94
C TYR A 41 0.66 6.79 13.15
N ARG A 42 1.46 6.71 12.07
CA ARG A 42 1.52 5.53 11.20
C ARG A 42 1.74 4.25 12.00
N GLN A 43 0.91 3.25 11.76
CA GLN A 43 0.88 1.95 12.46
C GLN A 43 0.46 2.02 13.94
N MET A 44 -0.01 3.17 14.42
CA MET A 44 -0.57 3.31 15.77
C MET A 44 -2.09 3.39 15.72
N PRO A 45 -2.81 3.05 16.81
CA PRO A 45 -4.29 3.12 16.84
C PRO A 45 -4.85 4.51 16.49
N LYS A 46 -4.08 5.57 16.75
CA LYS A 46 -4.47 6.96 16.48
C LYS A 46 -4.47 7.30 14.98
N GLU A 47 -3.73 6.55 14.16
CA GLU A 47 -3.76 6.67 12.70
C GLU A 47 -5.20 6.50 12.16
N ILE A 48 -5.91 5.46 12.65
CA ILE A 48 -7.29 5.16 12.24
C ILE A 48 -8.22 6.34 12.48
N VAL A 49 -8.08 7.01 13.63
CA VAL A 49 -8.93 8.16 14.00
C VAL A 49 -8.79 9.27 12.97
N TYR A 50 -7.55 9.60 12.58
CA TYR A 50 -7.30 10.68 11.63
C TYR A 50 -7.62 10.31 10.18
N LEU A 51 -7.40 9.05 9.78
CA LEU A 51 -7.81 8.56 8.46
C LEU A 51 -9.34 8.59 8.30
N ASN A 52 -10.10 8.20 9.31
CA ASN A 52 -11.56 8.29 9.27
C ASN A 52 -12.03 9.76 9.18
N LYS A 53 -11.46 10.67 9.99
CA LYS A 53 -11.79 12.09 9.89
C LYS A 53 -11.44 12.69 8.52
N MET A 54 -10.30 12.29 7.94
CA MET A 54 -9.93 12.65 6.57
C MET A 54 -10.98 12.18 5.56
N ALA A 55 -11.41 10.92 5.67
CA ALA A 55 -12.42 10.34 4.79
C ALA A 55 -13.79 11.04 4.95
N ASP A 56 -14.20 11.36 6.18
CA ASP A 56 -15.44 12.10 6.43
C ASP A 56 -15.44 13.48 5.74
N VAL A 57 -14.33 14.21 5.88
CA VAL A 57 -14.18 15.53 5.21
C VAL A 57 -14.12 15.35 3.68
N ALA A 58 -13.37 14.40 3.17
CA ALA A 58 -13.24 14.13 1.74
C ALA A 58 -14.58 13.71 1.11
N SER A 59 -15.43 12.98 1.83
CA SER A 59 -16.75 12.56 1.36
C SER A 59 -17.74 13.71 1.18
N SER A 60 -17.51 14.84 1.84
CA SER A 60 -18.35 16.02 1.73
C SER A 60 -18.16 16.82 0.43
N THR A 61 -17.18 16.44 -0.40
CA THR A 61 -16.88 17.10 -1.66
C THR A 61 -16.85 16.14 -2.84
N SER A 62 -17.37 16.58 -3.99
CA SER A 62 -17.36 15.79 -5.23
C SER A 62 -15.95 15.52 -5.79
N LYS A 63 -14.95 16.27 -5.35
CA LYS A 63 -13.54 16.15 -5.76
C LYS A 63 -12.68 15.36 -4.77
N GLY A 64 -13.27 14.88 -3.66
CA GLY A 64 -12.53 14.22 -2.58
C GLY A 64 -12.15 12.76 -2.83
N HIS A 65 -12.51 12.16 -3.98
CA HIS A 65 -12.33 10.72 -4.19
C HIS A 65 -10.86 10.26 -4.14
N ALA A 66 -9.92 11.04 -4.64
CA ALA A 66 -8.49 10.72 -4.51
C ALA A 66 -8.05 10.62 -3.03
N SER A 67 -8.56 11.52 -2.18
CA SER A 67 -8.31 11.52 -0.74
C SER A 67 -9.03 10.36 -0.03
N LEU A 68 -10.20 9.96 -0.51
CA LEU A 68 -10.89 8.76 -0.04
C LEU A 68 -10.09 7.50 -0.35
N TYR A 69 -9.56 7.34 -1.57
CA TYR A 69 -8.68 6.23 -1.93
C TYR A 69 -7.47 6.18 -1.02
N TYR A 70 -6.80 7.31 -0.80
CA TYR A 70 -5.66 7.40 0.13
C TYR A 70 -6.03 6.94 1.55
N ALA A 71 -7.11 7.47 2.11
CA ALA A 71 -7.54 7.13 3.46
C ALA A 71 -7.90 5.64 3.57
N TRP A 72 -8.69 5.10 2.64
CA TRP A 72 -9.13 3.72 2.66
C TRP A 72 -8.02 2.71 2.38
N ALA A 73 -7.05 3.04 1.52
CA ALA A 73 -5.85 2.21 1.32
C ALA A 73 -5.01 2.12 2.60
N ASN A 74 -4.83 3.25 3.31
CA ASN A 74 -4.10 3.25 4.58
C ASN A 74 -4.87 2.54 5.70
N LEU A 75 -6.19 2.61 5.73
CA LEU A 75 -7.04 1.80 6.62
C LEU A 75 -6.91 0.31 6.27
N SER A 76 -6.97 -0.06 5.00
CA SER A 76 -6.74 -1.44 4.53
C SER A 76 -5.41 -1.98 5.01
N ARG A 77 -4.32 -1.22 4.80
CA ARG A 77 -2.98 -1.57 5.28
C ARG A 77 -2.94 -1.71 6.81
N HIS A 78 -3.58 -0.81 7.54
CA HIS A 78 -3.62 -0.90 9.00
C HIS A 78 -4.28 -2.21 9.45
N TYR A 79 -5.45 -2.55 8.89
CA TYR A 79 -6.17 -3.77 9.25
C TYR A 79 -5.46 -5.05 8.78
N TYR A 80 -4.76 -4.99 7.65
CA TYR A 80 -3.83 -6.04 7.23
C TYR A 80 -2.72 -6.27 8.29
N ASN A 81 -2.06 -5.22 8.78
CA ASN A 81 -0.98 -5.32 9.74
C ASN A 81 -1.42 -5.89 11.11
N ILE A 82 -2.66 -5.63 11.53
CA ILE A 82 -3.24 -6.20 12.76
C ILE A 82 -4.05 -7.48 12.51
N GLN A 83 -3.95 -8.05 11.30
CA GLN A 83 -4.61 -9.29 10.88
C GLN A 83 -6.14 -9.29 11.08
N ASN A 84 -6.77 -8.14 10.89
CA ASN A 84 -8.23 -8.00 10.94
C ASN A 84 -8.82 -8.11 9.52
N ARG A 85 -9.11 -9.35 9.12
CA ARG A 85 -9.59 -9.71 7.78
C ARG A 85 -10.92 -9.01 7.42
N ASP A 86 -11.88 -9.00 8.32
CA ASP A 86 -13.20 -8.44 8.04
C ASP A 86 -13.13 -6.94 7.75
N SER A 87 -12.36 -6.21 8.53
CA SER A 87 -12.13 -4.78 8.31
C SER A 87 -11.33 -4.51 7.03
N LEU A 88 -10.33 -5.32 6.70
CA LEU A 88 -9.60 -5.22 5.44
C LEU A 88 -10.55 -5.40 4.25
N ILE A 89 -11.37 -6.44 4.24
CA ILE A 89 -12.35 -6.70 3.18
C ILE A 89 -13.36 -5.55 3.07
N TYR A 90 -13.83 -5.01 4.20
CA TYR A 90 -14.74 -3.87 4.21
C TYR A 90 -14.17 -2.66 3.48
N TRP A 91 -12.92 -2.28 3.78
CA TRP A 91 -12.29 -1.12 3.15
C TRP A 91 -11.94 -1.38 1.68
N SER A 92 -11.52 -2.59 1.33
CA SER A 92 -11.31 -2.99 -0.07
C SER A 92 -12.60 -2.85 -0.88
N HIS A 93 -13.74 -3.30 -0.36
CA HIS A 93 -15.04 -3.11 -1.04
C HIS A 93 -15.45 -1.64 -1.18
N LYS A 94 -15.08 -0.78 -0.23
CA LYS A 94 -15.30 0.67 -0.36
C LYS A 94 -14.52 1.25 -1.53
N ILE A 95 -13.25 0.85 -1.69
CA ILE A 95 -12.40 1.25 -2.80
C ILE A 95 -13.00 0.76 -4.13
N ASP A 96 -13.35 -0.53 -4.21
CA ASP A 96 -13.93 -1.14 -5.41
C ASP A 96 -15.22 -0.43 -5.85
N SER A 97 -16.11 -0.16 -4.88
CA SER A 97 -17.40 0.48 -5.14
C SER A 97 -17.23 1.90 -5.68
N LEU A 98 -16.29 2.67 -5.11
CA LEU A 98 -16.02 4.03 -5.57
C LEU A 98 -15.34 4.02 -6.95
N ALA A 99 -14.36 3.14 -7.16
CA ALA A 99 -13.66 2.96 -8.42
C ALA A 99 -14.63 2.63 -9.56
N ALA A 100 -15.55 1.69 -9.33
CA ALA A 100 -16.60 1.33 -10.28
C ALA A 100 -17.55 2.51 -10.57
N ALA A 101 -17.99 3.23 -9.53
CA ALA A 101 -18.88 4.38 -9.67
C ALA A 101 -18.23 5.56 -10.41
N LYS A 102 -16.91 5.69 -10.35
CA LYS A 102 -16.14 6.76 -11.01
C LYS A 102 -15.53 6.32 -12.34
N ASN A 103 -15.60 5.02 -12.67
CA ASN A 103 -14.88 4.43 -13.81
C ASN A 103 -13.37 4.72 -13.74
N GLU A 104 -12.78 4.52 -12.57
CA GLU A 104 -11.37 4.76 -12.26
C GLU A 104 -10.65 3.46 -11.88
N VAL A 105 -9.33 3.45 -12.03
CA VAL A 105 -8.45 2.33 -11.63
C VAL A 105 -7.40 2.90 -10.66
N PRO A 106 -7.76 3.14 -9.39
CA PRO A 106 -6.84 3.74 -8.43
C PRO A 106 -5.81 2.71 -7.94
N ASP A 107 -4.58 3.17 -7.64
CA ASP A 107 -3.51 2.37 -7.03
C ASP A 107 -3.99 1.67 -5.74
N ALA A 108 -4.81 2.36 -4.95
CA ALA A 108 -5.43 1.85 -3.73
C ALA A 108 -6.18 0.51 -3.89
N LEU A 109 -6.73 0.25 -5.08
CA LEU A 109 -7.43 -1.00 -5.39
C LEU A 109 -6.45 -2.19 -5.38
N PHE A 110 -5.28 -2.00 -5.99
CA PHE A 110 -4.24 -3.03 -6.05
C PHE A 110 -3.63 -3.29 -4.67
N ASP A 111 -3.40 -2.22 -3.87
CA ASP A 111 -2.93 -2.35 -2.49
C ASP A 111 -3.89 -3.18 -1.66
N ALA A 112 -5.17 -2.80 -1.61
CA ALA A 112 -6.15 -3.44 -0.74
C ALA A 112 -6.42 -4.89 -1.13
N ARG A 113 -6.55 -5.19 -2.43
CA ARG A 113 -6.75 -6.56 -2.92
C ARG A 113 -5.47 -7.40 -2.78
N GLY A 114 -4.30 -6.79 -2.97
CA GLY A 114 -3.01 -7.44 -2.74
C GLY A 114 -2.86 -7.88 -1.28
N PHE A 115 -3.24 -7.03 -0.31
CA PHE A 115 -3.25 -7.40 1.10
C PHE A 115 -4.19 -8.57 1.42
N ILE A 116 -5.33 -8.68 0.72
CA ILE A 116 -6.22 -9.85 0.87
C ILE A 116 -5.51 -11.13 0.37
N CYS A 117 -4.84 -11.08 -0.78
CA CYS A 117 -4.07 -12.22 -1.29
C CYS A 117 -2.95 -12.62 -0.32
N GLN A 118 -2.25 -11.67 0.28
CA GLN A 118 -1.22 -11.96 1.28
C GLN A 118 -1.80 -12.54 2.58
N MET A 119 -2.97 -12.09 3.02
CA MET A 119 -3.65 -12.73 4.15
C MET A 119 -4.06 -14.16 3.84
N ASP A 120 -4.59 -14.44 2.64
CA ASP A 120 -4.89 -15.80 2.21
C ASP A 120 -3.65 -16.68 2.21
N LEU A 121 -2.51 -16.12 1.78
CA LEU A 121 -1.21 -16.79 1.80
C LEU A 121 -0.79 -17.16 3.23
N TRP A 122 -0.87 -16.21 4.17
CA TRP A 122 -0.50 -16.44 5.58
C TRP A 122 -1.42 -17.39 6.31
N ASP A 123 -2.70 -17.43 5.92
CA ASP A 123 -3.67 -18.38 6.45
C ASP A 123 -3.49 -19.81 5.83
N GLY A 124 -2.51 -19.99 4.93
CA GLY A 124 -2.25 -21.24 4.23
C GLY A 124 -3.24 -21.56 3.11
N ASN A 125 -4.07 -20.60 2.71
CA ASN A 125 -5.04 -20.75 1.63
C ASN A 125 -4.40 -20.48 0.27
N TYR A 126 -3.36 -21.24 -0.08
CA TYR A 126 -2.51 -21.01 -1.26
C TYR A 126 -3.28 -20.93 -2.58
N GLU A 127 -4.30 -21.75 -2.76
CA GLU A 127 -5.13 -21.74 -3.97
C GLU A 127 -5.91 -20.43 -4.08
N LEU A 128 -6.48 -19.95 -2.97
CA LEU A 128 -7.21 -18.68 -2.92
C LEU A 128 -6.30 -17.50 -3.19
N ALA A 129 -5.13 -17.46 -2.54
CA ALA A 129 -4.10 -16.46 -2.75
C ALA A 129 -3.66 -16.39 -4.23
N MET A 130 -3.36 -17.55 -4.83
CA MET A 130 -2.93 -17.64 -6.22
C MET A 130 -4.03 -17.17 -7.19
N ASN A 131 -5.26 -17.66 -7.03
CA ASN A 131 -6.38 -17.26 -7.88
C ASN A 131 -6.67 -15.75 -7.77
N GLY A 132 -6.62 -15.20 -6.57
CA GLY A 132 -6.75 -13.77 -6.31
C GLY A 132 -5.66 -12.96 -7.01
N ALA A 133 -4.40 -13.36 -6.85
CA ALA A 133 -3.24 -12.67 -7.43
C ALA A 133 -3.26 -12.72 -8.97
N ILE A 134 -3.59 -13.87 -9.58
CA ILE A 134 -3.72 -14.00 -11.04
C ILE A 134 -4.88 -13.14 -11.57
N SER A 135 -6.03 -13.14 -10.89
CA SER A 135 -7.17 -12.30 -11.27
C SER A 135 -6.79 -10.82 -11.23
N LEU A 136 -6.09 -10.39 -10.17
CA LEU A 136 -5.65 -9.02 -10.01
C LEU A 136 -4.59 -8.62 -11.06
N TYR A 137 -3.65 -9.52 -11.38
CA TYR A 137 -2.66 -9.33 -12.43
C TYR A 137 -3.32 -9.14 -13.81
N ASN A 138 -4.30 -9.99 -14.15
CA ASN A 138 -5.04 -9.87 -15.40
C ASN A 138 -5.79 -8.52 -15.46
N TYR A 139 -6.40 -8.10 -14.37
CA TYR A 139 -7.05 -6.80 -14.28
C TYR A 139 -6.06 -5.64 -14.47
N ALA A 140 -4.87 -5.70 -13.83
CA ALA A 140 -3.81 -4.70 -14.00
C ALA A 140 -3.34 -4.61 -15.46
N ARG A 141 -3.15 -5.76 -16.12
CA ARG A 141 -2.76 -5.84 -17.52
C ARG A 141 -3.84 -5.25 -18.45
N ASP A 142 -5.09 -5.63 -18.26
CA ASP A 142 -6.20 -5.21 -19.10
C ASP A 142 -6.50 -3.70 -18.96
N THR A 143 -6.29 -3.14 -17.77
CA THR A 143 -6.40 -1.71 -17.48
C THR A 143 -5.10 -0.92 -17.74
N LYS A 144 -4.02 -1.61 -18.12
CA LYS A 144 -2.69 -1.03 -18.36
C LYS A 144 -2.14 -0.26 -17.15
N SER A 145 -2.45 -0.72 -15.94
CA SER A 145 -1.95 -0.13 -14.70
C SER A 145 -0.53 -0.63 -14.42
N GLU A 146 0.49 0.23 -14.62
CA GLU A 146 1.88 -0.11 -14.27
C GLU A 146 2.02 -0.37 -12.78
N TYR A 147 1.42 0.49 -11.93
CA TYR A 147 1.42 0.27 -10.48
C TYR A 147 0.76 -1.06 -10.11
N GLY A 148 -0.37 -1.36 -10.74
CA GLY A 148 -1.05 -2.64 -10.54
C GLY A 148 -0.17 -3.84 -10.91
N LEU A 149 0.55 -3.78 -12.04
CA LEU A 149 1.49 -4.84 -12.43
C LEU A 149 2.63 -5.00 -11.43
N ILE A 150 3.19 -3.91 -10.91
CA ILE A 150 4.19 -3.95 -9.85
C ILE A 150 3.62 -4.68 -8.62
N CYS A 151 2.51 -4.22 -8.05
CA CYS A 151 1.91 -4.85 -6.87
C CYS A 151 1.55 -6.33 -7.09
N CYS A 152 1.07 -6.69 -8.28
CA CYS A 152 0.72 -8.08 -8.59
C CYS A 152 1.94 -8.98 -8.74
N ASN A 153 3.03 -8.50 -9.32
CA ASN A 153 4.28 -9.25 -9.42
C ASN A 153 4.91 -9.50 -8.05
N GLU A 154 4.82 -8.55 -7.11
CA GLU A 154 5.20 -8.78 -5.71
C GLU A 154 4.38 -9.92 -5.09
N ASN A 155 3.05 -9.84 -5.19
CA ASN A 155 2.16 -10.86 -4.62
C ASN A 155 2.39 -12.24 -5.23
N LEU A 156 2.54 -12.32 -6.56
CA LEU A 156 2.84 -13.59 -7.25
C LEU A 156 4.19 -14.15 -6.81
N GLY A 157 5.22 -13.29 -6.71
CA GLY A 157 6.54 -13.69 -6.23
C GLY A 157 6.48 -14.28 -4.82
N LEU A 158 5.82 -13.62 -3.88
CA LEU A 158 5.62 -14.10 -2.51
C LEU A 158 4.89 -15.45 -2.47
N ILE A 159 3.82 -15.60 -3.26
CA ILE A 159 3.06 -16.85 -3.33
C ILE A 159 3.92 -17.98 -3.92
N TYR A 160 4.68 -17.70 -4.99
CA TYR A 160 5.57 -18.71 -5.59
C TYR A 160 6.68 -19.14 -4.63
N GLN A 161 7.29 -18.22 -3.87
CA GLN A 161 8.28 -18.57 -2.85
C GLN A 161 7.68 -19.49 -1.78
N GLU A 162 6.46 -19.20 -1.31
CA GLU A 162 5.83 -19.97 -0.24
C GLU A 162 5.46 -21.39 -0.68
N ILE A 163 5.10 -21.59 -1.95
CA ILE A 163 4.85 -22.90 -2.52
C ILE A 163 6.10 -23.56 -3.15
N HIS A 164 7.30 -23.05 -2.82
CA HIS A 164 8.60 -23.57 -3.28
C HIS A 164 8.79 -23.58 -4.81
N ARG A 165 8.19 -22.61 -5.50
CA ARG A 165 8.39 -22.36 -6.93
C ARG A 165 9.30 -21.15 -7.15
N ASP A 166 10.50 -21.22 -6.56
CA ASP A 166 11.43 -20.07 -6.52
C ASP A 166 11.85 -19.58 -7.91
N SER A 167 11.92 -20.46 -8.93
CA SER A 167 12.19 -20.04 -10.31
C SER A 167 11.09 -19.12 -10.87
N ASP A 168 9.82 -19.39 -10.56
CA ASP A 168 8.70 -18.55 -10.97
C ASP A 168 8.66 -17.25 -10.15
N ALA A 169 9.07 -17.31 -8.88
CA ALA A 169 9.21 -16.13 -8.03
C ALA A 169 10.27 -15.17 -8.59
N ILE A 170 11.42 -15.69 -9.03
CA ILE A 170 12.48 -14.89 -9.69
C ILE A 170 11.92 -14.15 -10.91
N VAL A 171 11.14 -14.82 -11.75
CA VAL A 171 10.55 -14.19 -12.94
C VAL A 171 9.62 -13.04 -12.52
N ALA A 172 8.70 -13.29 -11.58
CA ALA A 172 7.75 -12.28 -11.11
C ALA A 172 8.47 -11.07 -10.49
N TYR A 173 9.46 -11.32 -9.62
CA TYR A 173 10.21 -10.23 -9.00
C TYR A 173 11.04 -9.42 -9.99
N ARG A 174 11.66 -10.05 -10.99
CA ARG A 174 12.39 -9.35 -12.05
C ARG A 174 11.48 -8.43 -12.85
N GLU A 175 10.33 -8.94 -13.29
CA GLU A 175 9.36 -8.13 -14.03
C GLU A 175 8.88 -6.92 -13.21
N GLY A 176 8.58 -7.12 -11.93
CA GLY A 176 8.17 -6.03 -11.04
C GLY A 176 9.28 -5.02 -10.78
N LEU A 177 10.52 -5.48 -10.58
CA LEU A 177 11.70 -4.63 -10.38
C LEU A 177 12.00 -3.79 -11.62
N ASP A 178 11.93 -4.38 -12.81
CA ASP A 178 12.11 -3.66 -14.08
C ASP A 178 11.10 -2.51 -14.26
N LEU A 179 9.84 -2.74 -13.86
CA LEU A 179 8.81 -1.70 -13.89
C LEU A 179 9.08 -0.60 -12.85
N LEU A 180 9.50 -0.97 -11.64
CA LEU A 180 9.85 -0.02 -10.58
C LEU A 180 11.02 0.87 -10.99
N GLN A 181 12.07 0.30 -11.54
CA GLN A 181 13.26 1.03 -11.99
C GLN A 181 12.94 2.01 -13.14
N LYS A 182 12.05 1.62 -14.05
CA LYS A 182 11.58 2.54 -15.10
C LYS A 182 10.79 3.71 -14.54
N ARG A 183 10.02 3.51 -13.46
CA ARG A 183 9.31 4.60 -12.77
C ARG A 183 10.24 5.50 -11.98
N GLY A 184 11.21 4.93 -11.26
CA GLY A 184 12.22 5.66 -10.49
C GLY A 184 11.67 6.48 -9.31
N ASP A 185 10.45 6.22 -8.86
CA ASP A 185 9.74 7.04 -7.88
C ASP A 185 9.63 6.42 -6.48
N ASN A 186 10.02 5.15 -6.31
CA ASN A 186 9.88 4.44 -5.03
C ASN A 186 11.08 3.56 -4.66
N PRO A 187 12.21 4.15 -4.26
CA PRO A 187 13.43 3.40 -3.95
C PRO A 187 13.26 2.41 -2.79
N LYS A 188 12.33 2.66 -1.86
CA LYS A 188 12.05 1.74 -0.76
C LYS A 188 11.38 0.46 -1.25
N PHE A 189 10.46 0.56 -2.19
CA PHE A 189 9.78 -0.59 -2.76
C PHE A 189 10.75 -1.38 -3.67
N GLU A 190 11.63 -0.67 -4.39
CA GLU A 190 12.72 -1.28 -5.17
C GLU A 190 13.64 -2.12 -4.28
N MET A 191 14.09 -1.60 -3.14
CA MET A 191 14.89 -2.35 -2.17
C MET A 191 14.16 -3.61 -1.64
N GLN A 192 12.85 -3.55 -1.44
CA GLN A 192 12.05 -4.70 -1.01
C GLN A 192 12.03 -5.78 -2.09
N TYR A 193 11.83 -5.40 -3.36
CA TYR A 193 11.90 -6.33 -4.49
C TYR A 193 13.27 -6.98 -4.63
N MET A 194 14.34 -6.19 -4.51
CA MET A 194 15.72 -6.71 -4.55
C MET A 194 15.96 -7.72 -3.43
N GLY A 195 15.49 -7.43 -2.20
CA GLY A 195 15.61 -8.36 -1.09
C GLY A 195 14.91 -9.69 -1.33
N ASN A 196 13.69 -9.68 -1.84
CA ASN A 196 12.93 -10.89 -2.18
C ASN A 196 13.59 -11.67 -3.32
N LEU A 197 14.12 -10.97 -4.31
CA LEU A 197 14.82 -11.56 -5.45
C LEU A 197 16.13 -12.22 -5.02
N ILE A 198 16.93 -11.58 -4.18
CA ILE A 198 18.14 -12.15 -3.57
C ILE A 198 17.79 -13.44 -2.82
N GLU A 199 16.74 -13.43 -2.00
CA GLU A 199 16.30 -14.62 -1.28
C GLU A 199 15.96 -15.77 -2.24
N SER A 200 15.23 -15.51 -3.32
CA SER A 200 14.88 -16.52 -4.32
C SER A 200 16.12 -17.05 -5.06
N TYR A 201 17.10 -16.20 -5.37
CA TYR A 201 18.36 -16.63 -5.95
C TYR A 201 19.15 -17.54 -5.01
N LEU A 202 19.23 -17.21 -3.73
CA LEU A 202 19.92 -18.02 -2.74
C LEU A 202 19.28 -19.39 -2.56
N ARG A 203 17.93 -19.47 -2.62
CA ARG A 203 17.18 -20.74 -2.55
C ARG A 203 17.38 -21.64 -3.78
N THR A 204 17.82 -21.07 -4.89
CA THR A 204 18.03 -21.76 -6.17
C THR A 204 19.51 -21.89 -6.56
N ASP A 205 20.43 -21.63 -5.61
CA ASP A 205 21.89 -21.69 -5.78
C ASP A 205 22.46 -20.75 -6.87
N HIS A 206 21.72 -19.65 -7.19
CA HIS A 206 22.16 -18.61 -8.10
C HIS A 206 22.94 -17.51 -7.36
N PHE A 207 24.09 -17.89 -6.77
CA PHE A 207 24.87 -17.01 -5.89
C PHE A 207 25.46 -15.81 -6.62
N THR A 208 25.86 -15.96 -7.87
CA THR A 208 26.43 -14.85 -8.66
C THR A 208 25.40 -13.76 -8.89
N GLU A 209 24.18 -14.13 -9.29
CA GLU A 209 23.08 -13.20 -9.53
C GLU A 209 22.63 -12.51 -8.23
N ALA A 210 22.74 -13.19 -7.09
CA ALA A 210 22.45 -12.59 -5.79
C ALA A 210 23.50 -11.57 -5.35
N GLU A 211 24.78 -11.75 -5.73
CA GLU A 211 25.88 -10.83 -5.43
C GLU A 211 25.88 -9.57 -6.32
N GLU A 212 25.29 -9.63 -7.52
CA GLU A 212 25.22 -8.54 -8.48
C GLU A 212 24.10 -7.52 -8.19
N LEU A 213 23.17 -7.85 -7.28
CA LEU A 213 22.03 -7.01 -6.87
C LEU A 213 22.34 -6.15 -5.64
#